data_072a6c95fd6e1e5d23117c7a653c3270
#
_entry.id   072a6c95fd6e1e5d23117c7a653c3270
#
_cell.length_a   1.000
_cell.length_b   1.000
_cell.length_c   1.000
_cell.angle_alpha   90.00
_cell.angle_beta   90.00
_cell.angle_gamma   90.00
#
_symmetry.space_group_name_H-M   'P 1'
#
loop_
_entity.id
_entity.type
_entity.pdbx_description
1 polymer ?
#
loop_
_entity_poly.entity_id
_entity_poly.type
_entity_poly.pdbx_seq_one_letter_code
_entity_poly.pdbx_strand_id
1 'polypeptide(L)'
;ISSATITYLIKLQENGYTLVLATGRFFYELKPYIEQLQLEKYHGYVICCNGIEIYDLTHNKCRSFSFLEQIEINELLQLALYYRLNIRANFDHKYQMILNNWLYFLIPLIRISTKRYPDLTFYKNTAVVPWNKLGKICLLSSPRKLKLFEAAAQTKFPGLYQYYYTNPYCVEVVKAEVNKCYAVKYLCQLN
;
A
#
# COMPACT_ATOMS: atom_id res chain seq x y z
N ILE A 1 -2.84 -12.06 15.16
CA ILE A 1 -2.44 -13.49 15.04
C ILE A 1 -2.72 -14.13 16.39
N SER A 2 -3.23 -15.40 16.41
CA SER A 2 -3.45 -16.13 17.68
C SER A 2 -2.11 -16.52 18.32
N SER A 3 -2.09 -16.66 19.66
CA SER A 3 -0.89 -17.10 20.38
C SER A 3 -0.40 -18.49 19.92
N ALA A 4 -1.31 -19.40 19.65
CA ALA A 4 -0.98 -20.72 19.11
C ALA A 4 -0.29 -20.63 17.74
N THR A 5 -0.77 -19.77 16.83
CA THR A 5 -0.14 -19.53 15.53
C THR A 5 1.26 -18.93 15.69
N ILE A 6 1.42 -17.95 16.60
CA ILE A 6 2.73 -17.33 16.87
C ILE A 6 3.72 -18.38 17.34
N THR A 7 3.34 -19.19 18.35
CA THR A 7 4.20 -20.26 18.89
C THR A 7 4.61 -21.26 17.80
N TYR A 8 3.67 -21.64 16.93
CA TYR A 8 3.97 -22.56 15.83
C TYR A 8 4.94 -21.98 14.81
N LEU A 9 4.72 -20.72 14.41
CA LEU A 9 5.59 -20.03 13.45
C LEU A 9 7.00 -19.80 14.01
N ILE A 10 7.15 -19.52 15.31
CA ILE A 10 8.46 -19.44 15.97
C ILE A 10 9.16 -20.80 15.93
N LYS A 11 8.46 -21.91 16.24
CA LYS A 11 9.03 -23.25 16.15
C LYS A 11 9.50 -23.62 14.75
N LEU A 12 8.78 -23.20 13.71
CA LEU A 12 9.24 -23.40 12.32
C LEU A 12 10.58 -22.68 12.08
N GLN A 13 10.70 -21.44 12.53
CA GLN A 13 11.94 -20.68 12.40
C GLN A 13 13.09 -21.31 13.20
N GLU A 14 12.83 -21.84 14.41
CA GLU A 14 13.82 -22.61 15.20
C GLU A 14 14.32 -23.87 14.47
N ASN A 15 13.48 -24.45 13.62
CA ASN A 15 13.86 -25.58 12.77
C ASN A 15 14.47 -25.18 11.42
N GLY A 16 14.89 -23.92 11.25
CA GLY A 16 15.60 -23.45 10.08
C GLY A 16 14.72 -22.98 8.92
N TYR A 17 13.39 -22.86 9.10
CA TYR A 17 12.53 -22.29 8.08
C TYR A 17 12.59 -20.78 8.09
N THR A 18 12.77 -20.16 6.94
CA THR A 18 12.71 -18.71 6.79
C THR A 18 11.26 -18.24 6.69
N LEU A 19 10.82 -17.36 7.60
CA LEU A 19 9.49 -16.80 7.58
C LEU A 19 9.45 -15.49 6.80
N VAL A 20 8.47 -15.36 5.91
CA VAL A 20 8.25 -14.16 5.09
C VAL A 20 6.84 -13.61 5.36
N LEU A 21 6.72 -12.38 5.85
CA LEU A 21 5.44 -11.67 5.91
C LEU A 21 5.19 -10.96 4.58
N ALA A 22 4.10 -11.30 3.86
CA ALA A 22 3.73 -10.67 2.60
C ALA A 22 2.37 -9.96 2.69
N THR A 23 2.35 -8.63 2.52
CA THR A 23 1.14 -7.82 2.75
C THR A 23 1.06 -6.59 1.85
N GLY A 24 -0.14 -6.01 1.76
CA GLY A 24 -0.35 -4.67 1.18
C GLY A 24 -0.09 -3.52 2.16
N ARG A 25 0.20 -3.80 3.43
CA ARG A 25 0.49 -2.77 4.44
C ARG A 25 1.88 -2.16 4.25
N PHE A 26 2.09 -0.99 4.86
CA PHE A 26 3.41 -0.37 4.94
C PHE A 26 4.25 -0.98 6.06
N PHE A 27 5.57 -0.91 5.93
CA PHE A 27 6.50 -1.53 6.88
C PHE A 27 6.26 -1.11 8.34
N TYR A 28 6.05 0.18 8.60
CA TYR A 28 5.83 0.68 9.97
C TYR A 28 4.57 0.11 10.65
N GLU A 29 3.56 -0.33 9.86
CA GLU A 29 2.36 -0.99 10.39
C GLU A 29 2.62 -2.44 10.82
N LEU A 30 3.77 -2.99 10.47
CA LEU A 30 4.12 -4.40 10.70
C LEU A 30 5.02 -4.61 11.92
N LYS A 31 5.58 -3.56 12.50
CA LYS A 31 6.46 -3.65 13.68
C LYS A 31 5.93 -4.58 14.77
N PRO A 32 4.65 -4.50 15.21
CA PRO A 32 4.12 -5.40 16.23
C PRO A 32 4.14 -6.88 15.82
N TYR A 33 3.98 -7.17 14.52
CA TYR A 33 4.03 -8.55 14.01
C TYR A 33 5.46 -9.06 13.86
N ILE A 34 6.39 -8.20 13.47
CA ILE A 34 7.83 -8.50 13.39
C ILE A 34 8.35 -8.89 14.77
N GLU A 35 8.01 -8.11 15.79
CA GLU A 35 8.38 -8.37 17.18
C GLU A 35 7.74 -9.66 17.72
N GLN A 36 6.42 -9.83 17.55
CA GLN A 36 5.70 -11.02 18.02
C GLN A 36 6.22 -12.32 17.40
N LEU A 37 6.63 -12.30 16.14
CA LEU A 37 7.14 -13.45 15.40
C LEU A 37 8.67 -13.58 15.49
N GLN A 38 9.34 -12.66 16.19
CA GLN A 38 10.80 -12.63 16.36
C GLN A 38 11.54 -12.70 15.01
N LEU A 39 11.00 -12.04 13.95
CA LEU A 39 11.52 -12.16 12.60
C LEU A 39 12.96 -11.67 12.46
N GLU A 40 13.37 -10.66 13.21
CA GLU A 40 14.75 -10.15 13.22
C GLU A 40 15.73 -11.21 13.76
N LYS A 41 15.32 -11.91 14.84
CA LYS A 41 16.14 -12.97 15.46
C LYS A 41 16.38 -14.17 14.53
N TYR A 42 15.37 -14.51 13.73
CA TYR A 42 15.40 -15.68 12.85
C TYR A 42 15.61 -15.34 11.37
N HIS A 43 16.15 -14.17 11.08
CA HIS A 43 16.51 -13.76 9.71
C HIS A 43 15.35 -13.76 8.72
N GLY A 44 14.17 -13.30 9.18
CA GLY A 44 12.98 -13.24 8.36
C GLY A 44 12.97 -12.07 7.38
N TYR A 45 12.01 -12.12 6.46
CA TYR A 45 11.77 -11.06 5.48
C TYR A 45 10.37 -10.48 5.60
N VAL A 46 10.22 -9.24 5.13
CA VAL A 46 8.92 -8.58 5.04
C VAL A 46 8.72 -8.04 3.64
N ILE A 47 7.65 -8.48 2.97
CA ILE A 47 7.19 -7.95 1.69
C ILE A 47 6.03 -7.01 1.96
N CYS A 48 6.23 -5.71 1.69
CA CYS A 48 5.29 -4.62 1.94
C CYS A 48 4.68 -4.08 0.66
N CYS A 49 3.66 -3.22 0.81
CA CYS A 49 3.07 -2.42 -0.29
C CYS A 49 2.72 -3.27 -1.53
N ASN A 50 2.12 -4.46 -1.32
CA ASN A 50 1.76 -5.40 -2.39
C ASN A 50 2.95 -6.00 -3.18
N GLY A 51 4.16 -5.96 -2.63
CA GLY A 51 5.37 -6.49 -3.27
C GLY A 51 6.32 -5.43 -3.82
N ILE A 52 6.03 -4.14 -3.57
CA ILE A 52 6.89 -3.03 -4.01
C ILE A 52 8.15 -2.95 -3.17
N GLU A 53 8.07 -3.28 -1.89
CA GLU A 53 9.20 -3.21 -0.96
C GLU A 53 9.47 -4.58 -0.33
N ILE A 54 10.73 -4.95 -0.26
CA ILE A 54 11.23 -6.12 0.46
C ILE A 54 12.24 -5.66 1.49
N TYR A 55 11.97 -5.99 2.74
CA TYR A 55 12.87 -5.75 3.87
C TYR A 55 13.57 -7.05 4.25
N ASP A 56 14.90 -7.04 4.20
CA ASP A 56 15.77 -8.02 4.81
C ASP A 56 16.05 -7.57 6.24
N LEU A 57 15.47 -8.27 7.20
CA LEU A 57 15.57 -7.90 8.62
C LEU A 57 16.92 -8.27 9.23
N THR A 58 17.66 -9.20 8.59
CA THR A 58 19.01 -9.57 9.02
C THR A 58 20.01 -8.44 8.79
N HIS A 59 19.96 -7.86 7.60
CA HIS A 59 20.92 -6.84 7.17
C HIS A 59 20.38 -5.43 7.30
N ASN A 60 19.15 -5.27 7.81
CA ASN A 60 18.43 -4.01 7.87
C ASN A 60 18.42 -3.28 6.52
N LYS A 61 18.17 -4.02 5.45
CA LYS A 61 18.14 -3.49 4.08
C LYS A 61 16.74 -3.51 3.52
N CYS A 62 16.38 -2.42 2.84
CA CYS A 62 15.17 -2.34 2.05
C CYS A 62 15.52 -2.32 0.57
N ARG A 63 14.87 -3.18 -0.21
CA ARG A 63 14.87 -3.11 -1.66
C ARG A 63 13.47 -2.71 -2.14
N SER A 64 13.44 -1.65 -2.93
CA SER A 64 12.21 -1.16 -3.54
C SER A 64 12.21 -1.43 -5.03
N PHE A 65 11.03 -1.77 -5.54
CA PHE A 65 10.77 -1.99 -6.96
C PHE A 65 9.86 -0.87 -7.48
N SER A 66 9.62 -0.86 -8.72
CA SER A 66 8.70 -0.03 -9.50
C SER A 66 7.71 0.88 -8.76
N PHE A 67 8.03 2.14 -8.66
CA PHE A 67 7.12 3.19 -8.17
C PHE A 67 6.31 3.79 -9.34
N LEU A 68 5.16 4.36 -9.00
CA LEU A 68 4.47 5.31 -9.87
C LEU A 68 5.30 6.60 -9.95
N GLU A 69 5.66 6.98 -11.14
CA GLU A 69 6.42 8.21 -11.40
C GLU A 69 5.47 9.44 -11.45
N GLN A 70 6.02 10.64 -11.35
CA GLN A 70 5.23 11.87 -11.25
C GLN A 70 4.19 12.03 -12.38
N ILE A 71 4.56 11.67 -13.61
CA ILE A 71 3.67 11.76 -14.76
C ILE A 71 2.49 10.79 -14.64
N GLU A 72 2.76 9.55 -14.24
CA GLU A 72 1.75 8.52 -14.02
C GLU A 72 0.80 8.90 -12.88
N ILE A 73 1.37 9.43 -11.79
CA ILE A 73 0.60 9.94 -10.65
C ILE A 73 -0.36 11.04 -11.13
N ASN A 74 0.14 12.03 -11.86
CA ASN A 74 -0.68 13.14 -12.34
C ASN A 74 -1.83 12.67 -13.24
N GLU A 75 -1.56 11.74 -14.15
CA GLU A 75 -2.59 11.21 -15.04
C GLU A 75 -3.66 10.41 -14.30
N LEU A 76 -3.25 9.56 -13.34
CA LEU A 76 -4.17 8.81 -12.48
C LEU A 76 -4.99 9.74 -11.58
N LEU A 77 -4.37 10.80 -11.05
CA LEU A 77 -5.06 11.82 -10.24
C LEU A 77 -6.11 12.57 -11.07
N GLN A 78 -5.76 13.03 -12.26
CA GLN A 78 -6.72 13.71 -13.15
C GLN A 78 -7.93 12.83 -13.46
N LEU A 79 -7.68 11.55 -13.77
CA LEU A 79 -8.76 10.61 -14.05
C LEU A 79 -9.62 10.35 -12.79
N ALA A 80 -8.99 10.18 -11.62
CA ALA A 80 -9.68 9.99 -10.35
C ALA A 80 -10.55 11.21 -9.98
N LEU A 81 -10.03 12.42 -10.18
CA LEU A 81 -10.77 13.67 -9.94
C LEU A 81 -11.94 13.84 -10.92
N TYR A 82 -11.78 13.45 -12.19
CA TYR A 82 -12.87 13.44 -13.18
C TYR A 82 -14.05 12.58 -12.70
N TYR A 83 -13.78 11.38 -12.16
CA TYR A 83 -14.80 10.51 -11.56
C TYR A 83 -15.20 10.93 -10.13
N ARG A 84 -14.68 12.03 -9.62
CA ARG A 84 -14.94 12.54 -8.27
C ARG A 84 -14.64 11.51 -7.17
N LEU A 85 -13.51 10.83 -7.28
CA LEU A 85 -13.02 9.91 -6.26
C LEU A 85 -12.23 10.66 -5.20
N ASN A 86 -12.26 10.16 -3.97
CA ASN A 86 -11.30 10.58 -2.95
C ASN A 86 -10.02 9.77 -3.10
N ILE A 87 -8.88 10.39 -2.86
CA ILE A 87 -7.58 9.80 -3.10
C ILE A 87 -6.81 9.77 -1.79
N ARG A 88 -6.26 8.63 -1.45
CA ARG A 88 -5.34 8.46 -0.32
C ARG A 88 -4.03 7.87 -0.83
N ALA A 89 -2.92 8.48 -0.42
CA ALA A 89 -1.59 7.96 -0.67
C ALA A 89 -0.76 8.00 0.60
N ASN A 90 0.33 7.27 0.61
CA ASN A 90 1.37 7.39 1.62
C ASN A 90 2.62 7.92 0.93
N PHE A 91 3.15 9.00 1.44
CA PHE A 91 4.37 9.61 0.99
C PHE A 91 5.20 9.99 2.20
N ASP A 92 6.47 9.62 2.20
CA ASP A 92 7.40 9.88 3.30
C ASP A 92 6.84 9.41 4.67
N HIS A 93 6.32 8.17 4.70
CA HIS A 93 5.70 7.54 5.86
C HIS A 93 4.48 8.28 6.44
N LYS A 94 3.96 9.30 5.75
CA LYS A 94 2.77 10.06 6.15
C LYS A 94 1.61 9.77 5.23
N TYR A 95 0.42 9.62 5.81
CA TYR A 95 -0.79 9.51 5.03
C TYR A 95 -1.24 10.87 4.53
N GLN A 96 -1.57 10.93 3.25
CA GLN A 96 -2.09 12.11 2.59
C GLN A 96 -3.39 11.76 1.89
N MET A 97 -4.37 12.64 1.97
CA MET A 97 -5.68 12.43 1.38
C MET A 97 -6.14 13.67 0.62
N ILE A 98 -6.54 13.47 -0.63
CA ILE A 98 -7.26 14.47 -1.40
C ILE A 98 -8.74 14.13 -1.32
N LEU A 99 -9.51 15.03 -0.73
CA LEU A 99 -10.96 14.92 -0.64
C LEU A 99 -11.62 15.70 -1.75
N ASN A 100 -12.58 15.06 -2.41
CA ASN A 100 -13.37 15.70 -3.44
C ASN A 100 -14.58 16.41 -2.81
N ASN A 101 -14.78 17.69 -3.16
CA ASN A 101 -15.95 18.49 -2.85
C ASN A 101 -16.30 18.66 -1.34
N TRP A 102 -17.57 18.45 -1.02
CA TRP A 102 -18.19 18.70 0.28
C TRP A 102 -17.61 17.83 1.43
N LEU A 103 -17.01 16.68 1.15
CA LEU A 103 -16.36 15.84 2.17
C LEU A 103 -15.21 16.58 2.88
N TYR A 104 -14.69 17.65 2.28
CA TYR A 104 -13.70 18.49 2.94
C TYR A 104 -14.23 19.10 4.26
N PHE A 105 -15.51 19.40 4.32
CA PHE A 105 -16.16 19.91 5.55
C PHE A 105 -16.31 18.84 6.63
N LEU A 106 -16.19 17.56 6.30
CA LEU A 106 -16.26 16.44 7.23
C LEU A 106 -14.89 16.04 7.81
N ILE A 107 -13.82 16.77 7.51
CA ILE A 107 -12.47 16.48 8.03
C ILE A 107 -12.43 16.27 9.54
N PRO A 108 -13.10 17.08 10.39
CA PRO A 108 -13.10 16.87 11.83
C PRO A 108 -13.66 15.49 12.22
N LEU A 109 -14.75 15.05 11.58
CA LEU A 109 -15.35 13.73 11.80
C LEU A 109 -14.47 12.61 11.27
N ILE A 110 -13.86 12.81 10.10
CA ILE A 110 -12.92 11.86 9.51
C ILE A 110 -11.70 11.69 10.43
N ARG A 111 -11.15 12.78 10.98
CA ARG A 111 -10.04 12.73 11.95
C ARG A 111 -10.39 11.94 13.22
N ILE A 112 -11.62 12.04 13.72
CA ILE A 112 -12.08 11.25 14.86
C ILE A 112 -12.08 9.75 14.51
N SER A 113 -12.58 9.40 13.33
CA SER A 113 -12.62 8.01 12.85
C SER A 113 -11.25 7.45 12.43
N THR A 114 -10.29 8.34 12.11
CA THR A 114 -8.94 7.97 11.64
C THR A 114 -7.87 8.14 12.71
N LYS A 115 -8.20 7.98 13.99
CA LYS A 115 -7.21 8.01 15.10
C LYS A 115 -5.97 7.11 14.85
N ARG A 116 -6.13 6.10 14.01
CA ARG A 116 -5.07 5.20 13.55
C ARG A 116 -4.01 5.91 12.68
N TYR A 117 -4.33 7.08 12.12
CA TYR A 117 -3.46 7.84 11.21
C TYR A 117 -3.26 9.27 11.73
N PRO A 118 -2.49 9.46 12.82
CA PRO A 118 -2.34 10.78 13.47
C PRO A 118 -1.75 11.83 12.53
N ASP A 119 -0.90 11.41 11.58
CA ASP A 119 -0.18 12.30 10.65
C ASP A 119 -0.91 12.47 9.31
N LEU A 120 -2.22 12.15 9.26
CA LEU A 120 -3.01 12.30 8.03
C LEU A 120 -3.18 13.77 7.65
N THR A 121 -2.64 14.15 6.50
CA THR A 121 -2.79 15.49 5.91
C THR A 121 -3.87 15.48 4.84
N PHE A 122 -4.72 16.51 4.84
CA PHE A 122 -5.81 16.67 3.88
C PHE A 122 -5.51 17.79 2.88
N TYR A 123 -5.81 17.51 1.61
CA TYR A 123 -5.71 18.46 0.52
C TYR A 123 -7.06 18.63 -0.18
N LYS A 124 -7.32 19.80 -0.72
CA LYS A 124 -8.41 19.98 -1.68
C LYS A 124 -8.03 19.34 -3.01
N ASN A 125 -9.03 18.96 -3.80
CA ASN A 125 -8.86 18.33 -5.12
C ASN A 125 -8.01 19.15 -6.11
N THR A 126 -7.87 20.46 -5.90
CA THR A 126 -7.06 21.38 -6.70
C THR A 126 -5.64 21.54 -6.19
N ALA A 127 -5.30 20.97 -5.03
CA ALA A 127 -3.98 21.11 -4.47
C ALA A 127 -2.95 20.35 -5.32
N VAL A 128 -1.85 21.02 -5.65
CA VAL A 128 -0.68 20.34 -6.19
C VAL A 128 -0.02 19.60 -5.04
N VAL A 129 -0.14 18.30 -5.05
CA VAL A 129 0.52 17.45 -4.06
C VAL A 129 1.90 17.07 -4.61
N PRO A 130 2.98 17.31 -3.86
CA PRO A 130 4.34 17.08 -4.34
C PRO A 130 4.73 15.59 -4.25
N TRP A 131 3.88 14.72 -4.77
CA TRP A 131 4.18 13.30 -4.84
C TRP A 131 5.01 13.04 -6.10
N ASN A 132 6.26 12.69 -5.93
CA ASN A 132 7.16 12.36 -7.03
C ASN A 132 7.33 10.85 -7.26
N LYS A 133 7.11 10.04 -6.22
CA LYS A 133 7.17 8.58 -6.29
C LYS A 133 6.18 7.97 -5.29
N LEU A 134 5.31 7.12 -5.75
CA LEU A 134 4.37 6.41 -4.90
C LEU A 134 4.39 4.91 -5.20
N GLY A 135 4.39 4.09 -4.17
CA GLY A 135 4.22 2.66 -4.35
C GLY A 135 2.80 2.32 -4.81
N LYS A 136 1.80 3.02 -4.28
CA LYS A 136 0.40 2.83 -4.63
C LYS A 136 -0.45 4.07 -4.40
N ILE A 137 -1.57 4.16 -5.10
CA ILE A 137 -2.64 5.13 -4.86
C ILE A 137 -3.90 4.36 -4.43
N CYS A 138 -4.53 4.77 -3.34
CA CYS A 138 -5.81 4.23 -2.89
C CYS A 138 -6.93 5.18 -3.28
N LEU A 139 -7.92 4.68 -4.00
CA LEU A 139 -9.09 5.43 -4.44
C LEU A 139 -10.32 4.99 -3.65
N LEU A 140 -11.05 5.95 -3.11
CA LEU A 140 -12.20 5.70 -2.24
C LEU A 140 -13.44 6.36 -2.83
N SER A 141 -14.48 5.56 -3.04
CA SER A 141 -15.80 6.05 -3.51
C SER A 141 -16.84 4.93 -3.45
N SER A 142 -18.02 5.18 -4.04
CA SER A 142 -19.01 4.12 -4.23
C SER A 142 -18.50 3.05 -5.22
N PRO A 143 -18.92 1.80 -5.08
CA PRO A 143 -18.48 0.70 -5.95
C PRO A 143 -18.66 0.99 -7.43
N ARG A 144 -19.81 1.60 -7.79
CA ARG A 144 -20.11 1.99 -9.19
C ARG A 144 -19.08 2.96 -9.76
N LYS A 145 -18.69 3.99 -9.00
CA LYS A 145 -17.71 4.97 -9.47
C LYS A 145 -16.32 4.37 -9.60
N LEU A 146 -15.92 3.51 -8.66
CA LEU A 146 -14.64 2.81 -8.73
C LEU A 146 -14.55 1.91 -9.95
N LYS A 147 -15.63 1.20 -10.31
CA LYS A 147 -15.68 0.38 -11.54
C LYS A 147 -15.63 1.20 -12.81
N LEU A 148 -16.30 2.37 -12.85
CA LEU A 148 -16.21 3.28 -14.00
C LEU A 148 -14.79 3.83 -14.17
N PHE A 149 -14.13 4.20 -13.06
CA PHE A 149 -12.73 4.62 -13.08
C PHE A 149 -11.83 3.50 -13.60
N GLU A 150 -11.95 2.28 -13.06
CA GLU A 150 -11.14 1.13 -13.45
C GLU A 150 -11.26 0.86 -14.96
N ALA A 151 -12.49 0.82 -15.51
CA ALA A 151 -12.70 0.61 -16.92
C ALA A 151 -12.05 1.70 -17.79
N ALA A 152 -12.21 2.97 -17.40
CA ALA A 152 -11.58 4.09 -18.11
C ALA A 152 -10.05 4.05 -18.00
N ALA A 153 -9.51 3.70 -16.82
CA ALA A 153 -8.08 3.58 -16.62
C ALA A 153 -7.48 2.42 -17.42
N GLN A 154 -8.15 1.27 -17.48
CA GLN A 154 -7.73 0.14 -18.33
C GLN A 154 -7.73 0.49 -19.81
N THR A 155 -8.68 1.30 -20.27
CA THR A 155 -8.74 1.79 -21.66
C THR A 155 -7.62 2.78 -21.96
N LYS A 156 -7.37 3.71 -21.03
CA LYS A 156 -6.35 4.76 -21.21
C LYS A 156 -4.93 4.24 -21.01
N PHE A 157 -4.73 3.27 -20.12
CA PHE A 157 -3.45 2.74 -19.70
C PHE A 157 -3.44 1.20 -19.77
N PRO A 158 -3.58 0.59 -20.93
CA PRO A 158 -3.73 -0.85 -21.08
C PRO A 158 -2.50 -1.59 -20.52
N GLY A 159 -2.74 -2.50 -19.57
CA GLY A 159 -1.72 -3.34 -18.99
C GLY A 159 -0.71 -2.68 -18.04
N LEU A 160 -0.78 -1.35 -17.82
CA LEU A 160 0.20 -0.64 -16.98
C LEU A 160 -0.06 -0.77 -15.49
N TYR A 161 -1.31 -0.98 -15.06
CA TYR A 161 -1.68 -1.00 -13.66
C TYR A 161 -2.50 -2.23 -13.29
N GLN A 162 -2.41 -2.60 -12.00
CA GLN A 162 -3.30 -3.55 -11.35
C GLN A 162 -4.17 -2.84 -10.32
N TYR A 163 -5.38 -3.37 -10.13
CA TYR A 163 -6.43 -2.80 -9.30
C TYR A 163 -6.84 -3.81 -8.22
N TYR A 164 -6.47 -3.54 -6.97
CA TYR A 164 -6.77 -4.42 -5.84
C TYR A 164 -7.88 -3.84 -4.98
N TYR A 165 -9.06 -4.46 -4.96
CA TYR A 165 -10.15 -4.06 -4.08
C TYR A 165 -9.91 -4.59 -2.67
N THR A 166 -9.61 -3.70 -1.73
CA THR A 166 -9.49 -4.04 -0.30
C THR A 166 -10.85 -4.20 0.37
N ASN A 167 -11.85 -3.51 -0.17
CA ASN A 167 -13.27 -3.62 0.13
C ASN A 167 -14.06 -2.97 -1.02
N PRO A 168 -15.42 -3.05 -1.06
CA PRO A 168 -16.20 -2.50 -2.16
C PRO A 168 -16.03 -1.00 -2.41
N TYR A 169 -15.56 -0.24 -1.41
CA TYR A 169 -15.43 1.22 -1.44
C TYR A 169 -14.00 1.70 -1.59
N CYS A 170 -13.03 0.79 -1.72
CA CYS A 170 -11.61 1.13 -1.82
C CYS A 170 -10.89 0.24 -2.81
N VAL A 171 -10.24 0.84 -3.80
CA VAL A 171 -9.34 0.17 -4.74
C VAL A 171 -7.93 0.75 -4.61
N GLU A 172 -6.94 -0.13 -4.56
CA GLU A 172 -5.52 0.23 -4.64
C GLU A 172 -5.03 0.08 -6.07
N VAL A 173 -4.39 1.11 -6.61
CA VAL A 173 -3.78 1.12 -7.94
C VAL A 173 -2.28 1.03 -7.77
N VAL A 174 -1.66 0.04 -8.41
CA VAL A 174 -0.21 -0.22 -8.42
C VAL A 174 0.27 -0.52 -9.82
N LYS A 175 1.57 -0.44 -10.08
CA LYS A 175 2.13 -0.92 -11.37
C LYS A 175 1.89 -2.43 -11.54
N ALA A 176 1.60 -2.85 -12.77
CA ALA A 176 1.24 -4.24 -13.07
C ALA A 176 2.43 -5.22 -12.92
N GLU A 177 3.64 -4.75 -13.16
CA GLU A 177 4.87 -5.56 -13.17
C GLU A 177 5.28 -6.06 -11.78
N VAL A 178 4.85 -5.39 -10.69
CA VAL A 178 5.23 -5.73 -9.32
C VAL A 178 4.02 -6.17 -8.50
N ASN A 179 4.14 -7.36 -7.92
CA ASN A 179 3.14 -7.93 -7.02
C ASN A 179 3.82 -8.86 -5.99
N LYS A 180 3.06 -9.35 -5.02
CA LYS A 180 3.59 -10.25 -3.98
C LYS A 180 4.26 -11.51 -4.55
N CYS A 181 3.73 -12.06 -5.65
CA CYS A 181 4.32 -13.23 -6.29
C CYS A 181 5.69 -12.91 -6.90
N TYR A 182 5.82 -11.75 -7.56
CA TYR A 182 7.10 -11.26 -8.06
C TYR A 182 8.12 -11.11 -6.92
N ALA A 183 7.72 -10.48 -5.81
CA ALA A 183 8.59 -10.28 -4.66
C ALA A 183 9.04 -11.60 -4.00
N VAL A 184 8.13 -12.59 -3.89
CA VAL A 184 8.49 -13.93 -3.38
C VAL A 184 9.46 -14.63 -4.33
N LYS A 185 9.19 -14.61 -5.65
CA LYS A 185 10.09 -15.20 -6.64
C LYS A 185 11.47 -14.56 -6.58
N TYR A 186 11.53 -13.24 -6.42
CA TYR A 186 12.78 -12.52 -6.26
C TYR A 186 13.58 -13.00 -5.03
N LEU A 187 12.92 -13.16 -3.86
CA LEU A 187 13.56 -13.70 -2.66
C LEU A 187 14.08 -15.13 -2.87
N CYS A 188 13.32 -15.99 -3.56
CA CYS A 188 13.75 -17.35 -3.86
C CYS A 188 14.97 -17.43 -4.80
N GLN A 189 15.31 -16.36 -5.51
CA GLN A 189 16.49 -16.28 -6.37
C GLN A 189 17.73 -15.77 -5.62
N LEU A 190 17.54 -15.16 -4.44
CA LEU A 190 18.64 -14.65 -3.60
C LEU A 190 19.22 -15.72 -2.66
N ASN A 191 18.45 -16.73 -2.36
CA ASN A 191 18.77 -17.86 -1.48
C ASN A 191 18.90 -19.13 -2.30
#